data_7025ce1f3cab9b8b1c8cee49956e4266
#
_entry.id   7025ce1f3cab9b8b1c8cee49956e4266
#
_cell.length_a   1.000
_cell.length_b   1.000
_cell.length_c   1.000
_cell.angle_alpha   90.00
_cell.angle_beta   90.00
_cell.angle_gamma   90.00
#
_symmetry.space_group_name_H-M   'P 1'
#
loop_
_entity.id
_entity.type
_entity.pdbx_description
1 polymer ?
#
loop_
_entity_poly.entity_id
_entity_poly.type
_entity_poly.pdbx_seq_one_letter_code
_entity_poly.pdbx_strand_id
1 'polypeptide(L)'
;MDIRKHDTALLVVDPQNDFLSEKGVTWQLCGDSIKENKTVENIEQLFKAAKNNGYEVFVSPHYYYPTDREWKFGGTVEKIMHQINMFGRGGALSLDGFEGSGADWLERYKPYIEDGKTVIASPHKVYGPENNDLALQLRKRKIDKVVLAGMSANLCVEAHLRELLELGFEVTVVKDATAGARHPELGDGYKAALVNFGYMANAVLSTNEVLSAMTRTERAAA
;
A
#
# COMPACT_ATOMS: atom_id res chain seq x y z
N MET A 1 -19.18 -2.99 -3.41
CA MET A 1 -18.43 -3.30 -4.64
C MET A 1 -18.40 -4.81 -4.82
N ASP A 2 -18.61 -5.29 -6.03
CA ASP A 2 -18.51 -6.72 -6.38
C ASP A 2 -17.06 -7.01 -6.80
N ILE A 3 -16.40 -7.94 -6.11
CA ILE A 3 -14.97 -8.27 -6.31
C ILE A 3 -14.86 -9.45 -7.26
N ARG A 4 -14.42 -9.21 -8.51
CA ARG A 4 -14.27 -10.22 -9.56
C ARG A 4 -12.90 -10.19 -10.19
N LYS A 5 -12.25 -11.33 -10.39
CA LYS A 5 -10.86 -11.43 -10.86
C LYS A 5 -10.58 -10.82 -12.24
N HIS A 6 -11.59 -10.64 -13.09
CA HIS A 6 -11.40 -10.11 -14.44
C HIS A 6 -11.37 -8.59 -14.53
N ASP A 7 -11.82 -7.88 -13.49
CA ASP A 7 -11.89 -6.42 -13.44
C ASP A 7 -11.35 -5.81 -12.13
N THR A 8 -10.95 -6.66 -11.17
CA THR A 8 -10.52 -6.24 -9.83
C THR A 8 -9.08 -6.67 -9.57
N ALA A 9 -8.26 -5.77 -9.03
CA ALA A 9 -6.90 -6.06 -8.57
C ALA A 9 -6.73 -5.80 -7.07
N LEU A 10 -5.79 -6.54 -6.46
CA LEU A 10 -5.23 -6.18 -5.16
C LEU A 10 -4.11 -5.16 -5.38
N LEU A 11 -4.18 -4.02 -4.70
CA LEU A 11 -3.12 -3.02 -4.62
C LEU A 11 -2.62 -2.91 -3.19
N VAL A 12 -1.31 -3.12 -3.00
CA VAL A 12 -0.64 -2.91 -1.71
C VAL A 12 0.34 -1.75 -1.83
N VAL A 13 0.13 -0.73 -1.00
CA VAL A 13 0.95 0.49 -0.94
C VAL A 13 2.02 0.32 0.13
N ASP A 14 3.25 0.65 -0.18
CA ASP A 14 4.41 0.67 0.73
C ASP A 14 4.57 -0.59 1.60
N PRO A 15 4.62 -1.81 1.02
CA PRO A 15 4.79 -3.05 1.79
C PRO A 15 6.26 -3.26 2.24
N GLN A 16 6.89 -2.19 2.70
CA GLN A 16 8.33 -2.07 2.91
C GLN A 16 8.72 -2.13 4.39
N ASN A 17 9.97 -2.53 4.65
CA ASN A 17 10.51 -2.73 5.99
C ASN A 17 10.40 -1.49 6.88
N ASP A 18 10.61 -0.29 6.36
CA ASP A 18 10.56 0.95 7.15
C ASP A 18 9.23 1.17 7.85
N PHE A 19 8.13 0.67 7.29
CA PHE A 19 6.84 0.66 7.97
C PHE A 19 6.57 -0.61 8.78
N LEU A 20 6.81 -1.78 8.18
CA LEU A 20 6.19 -3.04 8.61
C LEU A 20 7.12 -3.95 9.41
N SER A 21 8.42 -3.66 9.41
CA SER A 21 9.39 -4.37 10.25
C SER A 21 9.50 -3.72 11.63
N GLU A 22 9.65 -4.52 12.67
CA GLU A 22 9.96 -4.02 14.02
C GLU A 22 11.30 -3.24 14.10
N LYS A 23 12.15 -3.41 13.09
CA LYS A 23 13.41 -2.67 12.92
C LYS A 23 13.26 -1.44 12.02
N GLY A 24 12.09 -1.22 11.42
CA GLY A 24 11.83 -0.09 10.54
C GLY A 24 11.88 1.25 11.26
N VAL A 25 12.32 2.29 10.56
CA VAL A 25 12.54 3.62 11.16
C VAL A 25 11.27 4.29 11.68
N THR A 26 10.09 3.85 11.23
CA THR A 26 8.80 4.38 11.69
C THR A 26 8.07 3.47 12.67
N TRP A 27 8.69 2.36 13.10
CA TRP A 27 8.04 1.39 13.98
C TRP A 27 7.54 2.00 15.30
N GLN A 28 8.30 2.90 15.90
CA GLN A 28 7.87 3.59 17.12
C GLN A 28 6.62 4.46 16.94
N LEU A 29 6.31 4.88 15.72
CA LEU A 29 5.15 5.71 15.40
C LEU A 29 3.92 4.87 15.01
N CYS A 30 4.12 3.77 14.29
CA CYS A 30 3.06 2.99 13.67
C CYS A 30 2.88 1.59 14.28
N GLY A 31 3.87 1.06 15.01
CA GLY A 31 3.94 -0.33 15.45
C GLY A 31 2.76 -0.78 16.28
N ASP A 32 2.27 0.04 17.20
CA ASP A 32 1.08 -0.28 17.99
C ASP A 32 -0.16 -0.45 17.09
N SER A 33 -0.38 0.48 16.18
CA SER A 33 -1.50 0.41 15.22
C SER A 33 -1.38 -0.80 14.30
N ILE A 34 -0.16 -1.14 13.85
CA ILE A 34 0.13 -2.32 13.02
C ILE A 34 -0.22 -3.61 13.79
N LYS A 35 0.19 -3.71 15.07
CA LYS A 35 -0.10 -4.87 15.92
C LYS A 35 -1.59 -5.00 16.25
N GLU A 36 -2.24 -3.90 16.64
CA GLU A 36 -3.67 -3.88 16.95
C GLU A 36 -4.53 -4.35 15.79
N ASN A 37 -4.20 -3.90 14.56
CA ASN A 37 -4.94 -4.26 13.35
C ASN A 37 -4.47 -5.60 12.74
N LYS A 38 -3.38 -6.19 13.21
CA LYS A 38 -2.72 -7.34 12.57
C LYS A 38 -2.40 -7.08 11.10
N THR A 39 -1.97 -5.85 10.81
CA THR A 39 -1.80 -5.34 9.43
C THR A 39 -0.88 -6.24 8.61
N VAL A 40 0.23 -6.68 9.22
CA VAL A 40 1.22 -7.52 8.52
C VAL A 40 0.62 -8.86 8.11
N GLU A 41 -0.08 -9.53 9.02
CA GLU A 41 -0.73 -10.82 8.76
C GLU A 41 -1.86 -10.68 7.74
N ASN A 42 -2.63 -9.61 7.84
CA ASN A 42 -3.76 -9.36 6.97
C ASN A 42 -3.32 -9.05 5.53
N ILE A 43 -2.27 -8.26 5.33
CA ILE A 43 -1.68 -8.02 4.00
C ILE A 43 -1.18 -9.35 3.40
N GLU A 44 -0.51 -10.21 4.18
CA GLU A 44 -0.05 -11.51 3.68
C GLU A 44 -1.22 -12.40 3.24
N GLN A 45 -2.30 -12.45 4.05
CA GLN A 45 -3.51 -13.18 3.68
C GLN A 45 -4.13 -12.68 2.37
N LEU A 46 -4.16 -11.35 2.17
CA LEU A 46 -4.63 -10.75 0.92
C LEU A 46 -3.75 -11.14 -0.27
N PHE A 47 -2.43 -11.06 -0.15
CA PHE A 47 -1.50 -11.53 -1.19
C PHE A 47 -1.76 -13.00 -1.53
N LYS A 48 -1.79 -13.86 -0.53
CA LYS A 48 -2.04 -15.30 -0.69
C LYS A 48 -3.37 -15.58 -1.39
N ALA A 49 -4.43 -14.93 -0.95
CA ALA A 49 -5.76 -15.11 -1.54
C ALA A 49 -5.82 -14.61 -2.99
N ALA A 50 -5.28 -13.43 -3.27
CA ALA A 50 -5.25 -12.88 -4.61
C ALA A 50 -4.50 -13.81 -5.58
N LYS A 51 -3.31 -14.29 -5.19
CA LYS A 51 -2.52 -15.22 -6.02
C LYS A 51 -3.23 -16.55 -6.24
N ASN A 52 -3.79 -17.14 -5.19
CA ASN A 52 -4.47 -18.44 -5.27
C ASN A 52 -5.75 -18.40 -6.11
N ASN A 53 -6.44 -17.26 -6.15
CA ASN A 53 -7.70 -17.10 -6.90
C ASN A 53 -7.50 -16.39 -8.25
N GLY A 54 -6.26 -16.12 -8.67
CA GLY A 54 -5.93 -15.57 -9.99
C GLY A 54 -6.29 -14.10 -10.17
N TYR A 55 -6.29 -13.31 -9.09
CA TYR A 55 -6.41 -11.86 -9.17
C TYR A 55 -5.07 -11.23 -9.57
N GLU A 56 -5.13 -10.14 -10.32
CA GLU A 56 -3.96 -9.29 -10.56
C GLU A 56 -3.52 -8.64 -9.26
N VAL A 57 -2.21 -8.59 -9.06
CA VAL A 57 -1.59 -7.99 -7.86
C VAL A 57 -0.67 -6.87 -8.26
N PHE A 58 -0.84 -5.72 -7.61
CA PHE A 58 -0.04 -4.52 -7.80
C PHE A 58 0.60 -4.10 -6.47
N VAL A 59 1.80 -3.57 -6.57
CA VAL A 59 2.51 -2.92 -5.48
C VAL A 59 2.90 -1.52 -5.91
N SER A 60 2.59 -0.53 -5.08
CA SER A 60 3.00 0.86 -5.25
C SER A 60 4.05 1.19 -4.19
N PRO A 61 5.35 1.18 -4.53
CA PRO A 61 6.42 1.42 -3.56
C PRO A 61 6.75 2.89 -3.41
N HIS A 62 7.37 3.24 -2.29
CA HIS A 62 7.94 4.55 -2.04
C HIS A 62 9.47 4.46 -2.01
N TYR A 63 10.17 5.22 -2.84
CA TYR A 63 11.62 5.32 -2.80
C TYR A 63 12.08 6.77 -2.86
N TYR A 64 13.07 7.12 -2.02
CA TYR A 64 13.84 8.35 -2.14
C TYR A 64 15.26 8.05 -2.62
N TYR A 65 15.74 8.89 -3.53
CA TYR A 65 17.10 8.85 -4.06
C TYR A 65 17.93 10.01 -3.48
N PRO A 66 19.27 9.98 -3.57
CA PRO A 66 20.10 11.07 -3.10
C PRO A 66 19.72 12.45 -3.66
N THR A 67 19.26 12.51 -4.91
CA THR A 67 18.79 13.72 -5.57
C THR A 67 17.51 14.29 -4.95
N ASP A 68 16.66 13.48 -4.37
CA ASP A 68 15.41 13.92 -3.75
C ASP A 68 15.67 14.69 -2.46
N ARG A 69 16.80 14.42 -1.79
CA ARG A 69 17.24 15.15 -0.59
C ARG A 69 17.69 16.58 -0.86
N GLU A 70 17.92 16.91 -2.12
CA GLU A 70 18.27 18.26 -2.57
C GLU A 70 17.04 19.15 -2.82
N TRP A 71 15.83 18.65 -2.58
CA TRP A 71 14.60 19.41 -2.75
C TRP A 71 14.61 20.67 -1.90
N LYS A 72 14.24 21.80 -2.50
CA LYS A 72 14.22 23.11 -1.84
C LYS A 72 12.91 23.33 -1.06
N PHE A 73 11.86 22.60 -1.42
CA PHE A 73 10.55 22.67 -0.79
C PHE A 73 10.16 21.26 -0.29
N GLY A 74 9.41 21.21 0.78
CA GLY A 74 8.90 19.96 1.33
C GLY A 74 8.02 20.22 2.54
N GLY A 75 6.97 19.41 2.69
CA GLY A 75 6.12 19.37 3.86
C GLY A 75 6.84 18.79 5.10
N THR A 76 6.17 18.83 6.24
CA THR A 76 6.73 18.35 7.51
C THR A 76 7.13 16.87 7.43
N VAL A 77 6.24 16.02 6.88
CA VAL A 77 6.48 14.58 6.79
C VAL A 77 7.65 14.26 5.85
N GLU A 78 7.75 14.93 4.69
CA GLU A 78 8.86 14.74 3.76
C GLU A 78 10.21 15.05 4.41
N LYS A 79 10.27 16.16 5.15
CA LYS A 79 11.49 16.55 5.88
C LYS A 79 11.90 15.51 6.92
N ILE A 80 10.91 14.96 7.66
CA ILE A 80 11.16 13.89 8.63
C ILE A 80 11.65 12.63 7.91
N MET A 81 10.99 12.20 6.83
CA MET A 81 11.39 11.03 6.04
C MET A 81 12.84 11.13 5.55
N HIS A 82 13.23 12.31 5.05
CA HIS A 82 14.61 12.57 4.62
C HIS A 82 15.61 12.51 5.79
N GLN A 83 15.25 13.09 6.95
CA GLN A 83 16.10 13.10 8.15
C GLN A 83 16.37 11.70 8.69
N ILE A 84 15.36 10.83 8.72
CA ILE A 84 15.48 9.44 9.21
C ILE A 84 15.88 8.45 8.12
N ASN A 85 16.19 8.92 6.91
CA ASN A 85 16.52 8.11 5.74
C ASN A 85 15.47 7.07 5.37
N MET A 86 14.19 7.36 5.57
CA MET A 86 13.09 6.47 5.24
C MET A 86 13.06 6.19 3.73
N PHE A 87 12.89 4.93 3.35
CA PHE A 87 12.81 4.46 1.96
C PHE A 87 14.01 4.87 1.07
N GLY A 88 15.15 5.15 1.70
CA GLY A 88 16.35 5.58 0.98
C GLY A 88 16.94 4.49 0.11
N ARG A 89 17.24 4.81 -1.16
CA ARG A 89 17.99 3.98 -2.11
C ARG A 89 19.17 4.76 -2.67
N GLY A 90 20.23 4.05 -3.06
CA GLY A 90 21.43 4.65 -3.65
C GLY A 90 21.20 5.32 -5.01
N GLY A 91 20.12 4.98 -5.70
CA GLY A 91 19.73 5.54 -7.01
C GLY A 91 18.66 4.70 -7.68
N ALA A 92 18.08 5.22 -8.75
CA ALA A 92 17.03 4.54 -9.49
C ALA A 92 17.48 3.21 -10.10
N LEU A 93 18.73 3.14 -10.53
CA LEU A 93 19.32 1.97 -11.20
C LEU A 93 20.26 1.15 -10.30
N SER A 94 20.49 1.58 -9.03
CA SER A 94 21.35 0.87 -8.10
C SER A 94 20.54 0.02 -7.15
N LEU A 95 20.99 -1.22 -6.95
CA LEU A 95 20.50 -2.13 -5.91
C LEU A 95 21.50 -2.26 -4.76
N ASP A 96 22.58 -1.47 -4.75
CA ASP A 96 23.58 -1.50 -3.70
C ASP A 96 22.93 -1.14 -2.35
N GLY A 97 23.09 -2.04 -1.36
CA GLY A 97 22.51 -1.87 -0.03
C GLY A 97 20.98 -1.89 0.03
N PHE A 98 20.30 -2.35 -1.02
CA PHE A 98 18.83 -2.44 -1.03
C PHE A 98 18.32 -3.64 -0.24
N GLU A 99 18.94 -4.82 -0.43
CA GLU A 99 18.52 -6.06 0.23
C GLU A 99 18.56 -5.92 1.75
N GLY A 100 17.44 -6.22 2.40
CA GLY A 100 17.26 -6.10 3.84
C GLY A 100 17.22 -4.68 4.39
N SER A 101 17.30 -3.65 3.53
CA SER A 101 17.18 -2.25 3.94
C SER A 101 15.75 -1.89 4.34
N GLY A 102 15.55 -0.68 4.87
CA GLY A 102 14.22 -0.13 5.15
C GLY A 102 13.35 0.02 3.90
N ALA A 103 13.97 0.26 2.75
CA ALA A 103 13.32 0.39 1.45
C ALA A 103 12.95 -0.95 0.80
N ASP A 104 13.54 -2.08 1.25
CA ASP A 104 13.23 -3.43 0.75
C ASP A 104 11.85 -3.90 1.25
N TRP A 105 11.30 -4.88 0.56
CA TRP A 105 10.05 -5.52 0.95
C TRP A 105 10.17 -6.21 2.29
N LEU A 106 9.07 -6.25 3.06
CA LEU A 106 9.02 -7.12 4.22
C LEU A 106 9.25 -8.58 3.77
N GLU A 107 10.20 -9.28 4.39
CA GLU A 107 10.70 -10.58 3.95
C GLU A 107 9.58 -11.58 3.64
N ARG A 108 8.55 -11.64 4.48
CA ARG A 108 7.41 -12.54 4.31
C ARG A 108 6.55 -12.25 3.07
N TYR A 109 6.70 -11.07 2.44
CA TYR A 109 5.94 -10.69 1.23
C TYR A 109 6.71 -10.96 -0.06
N LYS A 110 8.03 -11.13 0.00
CA LYS A 110 8.87 -11.37 -1.19
C LYS A 110 8.36 -12.50 -2.09
N PRO A 111 7.90 -13.66 -1.55
CA PRO A 111 7.38 -14.74 -2.40
C PRO A 111 6.16 -14.34 -3.26
N TYR A 112 5.42 -13.32 -2.86
CA TYR A 112 4.25 -12.82 -3.59
C TYR A 112 4.58 -11.64 -4.49
N ILE A 113 5.59 -10.83 -4.12
CA ILE A 113 5.97 -9.62 -4.86
C ILE A 113 6.96 -9.96 -5.98
N GLU A 114 7.94 -10.81 -5.70
CA GLU A 114 9.06 -11.16 -6.60
C GLU A 114 8.78 -12.40 -7.48
N ASP A 115 7.53 -12.80 -7.60
CA ASP A 115 7.09 -14.00 -8.35
C ASP A 115 7.08 -13.83 -9.88
N GLY A 116 7.51 -12.68 -10.38
CA GLY A 116 7.51 -12.35 -11.81
C GLY A 116 6.13 -12.07 -12.40
N LYS A 117 5.06 -12.06 -11.59
CA LYS A 117 3.67 -11.80 -12.01
C LYS A 117 3.08 -10.56 -11.35
N THR A 118 3.54 -10.19 -10.15
CA THR A 118 3.14 -8.95 -9.49
C THR A 118 3.65 -7.74 -10.25
N VAL A 119 2.77 -6.79 -10.50
CA VAL A 119 3.13 -5.51 -11.12
C VAL A 119 3.66 -4.58 -10.03
N ILE A 120 4.93 -4.23 -10.11
CA ILE A 120 5.53 -3.21 -9.27
C ILE A 120 5.50 -1.91 -10.05
N ALA A 121 4.67 -0.96 -9.62
CA ALA A 121 4.60 0.37 -10.22
C ALA A 121 5.91 1.13 -10.00
N SER A 122 6.17 2.12 -10.86
CA SER A 122 7.24 3.09 -10.58
C SER A 122 7.01 3.74 -9.22
N PRO A 123 8.07 4.05 -8.46
CA PRO A 123 7.89 4.52 -7.09
C PRO A 123 7.18 5.87 -7.07
N HIS A 124 6.22 6.02 -6.18
CA HIS A 124 5.72 7.34 -5.82
C HIS A 124 6.70 8.05 -4.88
N LYS A 125 6.59 9.38 -4.78
CA LYS A 125 7.60 10.19 -4.10
C LYS A 125 7.12 10.83 -2.80
N VAL A 126 5.87 11.20 -2.70
CA VAL A 126 5.33 11.85 -1.49
C VAL A 126 4.21 11.02 -0.89
N TYR A 127 3.02 11.04 -1.47
CA TYR A 127 1.90 10.30 -0.90
C TYR A 127 1.16 9.44 -1.91
N GLY A 128 0.84 9.98 -3.06
CA GLY A 128 -0.04 9.36 -4.03
C GLY A 128 0.64 8.96 -5.34
N PRO A 129 -0.10 8.27 -6.20
CA PRO A 129 0.40 7.73 -7.46
C PRO A 129 0.37 8.73 -8.62
N GLU A 130 0.14 10.02 -8.38
CA GLU A 130 -0.09 11.04 -9.42
C GLU A 130 1.05 11.13 -10.43
N ASN A 131 2.28 10.82 -10.01
CA ASN A 131 3.48 10.94 -10.83
C ASN A 131 4.12 9.57 -11.15
N ASN A 132 3.40 8.47 -10.97
CA ASN A 132 3.89 7.13 -11.33
C ASN A 132 3.01 6.48 -12.42
N ASP A 133 3.31 5.25 -12.78
CA ASP A 133 2.61 4.53 -13.83
C ASP A 133 1.49 3.61 -13.34
N LEU A 134 1.10 3.68 -12.06
CA LEU A 134 0.12 2.76 -11.48
C LEU A 134 -1.21 2.75 -12.26
N ALA A 135 -1.80 3.92 -12.49
CA ALA A 135 -3.08 4.03 -13.21
C ALA A 135 -2.97 3.51 -14.64
N LEU A 136 -1.85 3.80 -15.32
CA LEU A 136 -1.58 3.26 -16.66
C LEU A 136 -1.55 1.72 -16.64
N GLN A 137 -0.83 1.12 -15.69
CA GLN A 137 -0.70 -0.33 -15.56
C GLN A 137 -2.05 -0.99 -15.27
N LEU A 138 -2.85 -0.43 -14.37
CA LEU A 138 -4.21 -0.89 -14.06
C LEU A 138 -5.09 -0.87 -15.33
N ARG A 139 -5.16 0.28 -16.04
CA ARG A 139 -5.98 0.44 -17.26
C ARG A 139 -5.53 -0.49 -18.39
N LYS A 140 -4.22 -0.67 -18.60
CA LYS A 140 -3.69 -1.59 -19.62
C LYS A 140 -4.08 -3.04 -19.37
N ARG A 141 -4.37 -3.42 -18.11
CA ARG A 141 -4.84 -4.74 -17.71
C ARG A 141 -6.36 -4.84 -17.57
N LYS A 142 -7.09 -3.79 -17.97
CA LYS A 142 -8.56 -3.69 -17.88
C LYS A 142 -9.10 -3.80 -16.45
N ILE A 143 -8.34 -3.28 -15.50
CA ILE A 143 -8.77 -3.21 -14.11
C ILE A 143 -9.54 -1.91 -13.91
N ASP A 144 -10.74 -2.02 -13.37
CA ASP A 144 -11.63 -0.91 -13.04
C ASP A 144 -11.89 -0.82 -11.53
N LYS A 145 -11.56 -1.88 -10.79
CA LYS A 145 -11.81 -2.00 -9.36
C LYS A 145 -10.53 -2.35 -8.61
N VAL A 146 -10.33 -1.71 -7.47
CA VAL A 146 -9.14 -1.87 -6.66
C VAL A 146 -9.50 -2.24 -5.22
N VAL A 147 -8.94 -3.33 -4.73
CA VAL A 147 -8.89 -3.67 -3.31
C VAL A 147 -7.59 -3.09 -2.76
N LEU A 148 -7.71 -2.05 -1.94
CA LEU A 148 -6.60 -1.22 -1.49
C LEU A 148 -6.20 -1.56 -0.04
N ALA A 149 -4.92 -1.85 0.16
CA ALA A 149 -4.28 -2.12 1.44
C ALA A 149 -2.88 -1.50 1.50
N GLY A 150 -2.22 -1.57 2.64
CA GLY A 150 -0.83 -1.10 2.81
C GLY A 150 -0.67 0.04 3.79
N MET A 151 0.37 0.84 3.65
CA MET A 151 0.77 1.88 4.59
C MET A 151 0.88 3.26 3.93
N SER A 152 0.74 4.32 4.64
CA SER A 152 0.08 4.51 5.92
C SER A 152 -1.36 5.00 5.70
N ALA A 153 -2.29 4.57 6.53
CA ALA A 153 -3.73 4.78 6.33
C ALA A 153 -4.11 6.21 5.96
N ASN A 154 -3.70 7.19 6.77
CA ASN A 154 -4.04 8.61 6.63
C ASN A 154 -3.08 9.40 5.73
N LEU A 155 -2.16 8.75 5.06
CA LEU A 155 -1.19 9.36 4.14
C LEU A 155 -1.24 8.66 2.78
N CYS A 156 -0.31 7.74 2.51
CA CYS A 156 -0.17 7.15 1.19
C CYS A 156 -1.41 6.32 0.77
N VAL A 157 -2.02 5.55 1.67
CA VAL A 157 -3.23 4.79 1.35
C VAL A 157 -4.40 5.73 1.02
N GLU A 158 -4.61 6.79 1.81
CA GLU A 158 -5.66 7.78 1.55
C GLU A 158 -5.40 8.56 0.26
N ALA A 159 -4.14 8.93 -0.01
CA ALA A 159 -3.79 9.60 -1.26
C ALA A 159 -4.06 8.72 -2.48
N HIS A 160 -3.68 7.44 -2.42
CA HIS A 160 -4.01 6.47 -3.48
C HIS A 160 -5.52 6.30 -3.66
N LEU A 161 -6.29 6.23 -2.57
CA LEU A 161 -7.75 6.19 -2.63
C LEU A 161 -8.31 7.38 -3.39
N ARG A 162 -7.91 8.60 -3.01
CA ARG A 162 -8.41 9.85 -3.62
C ARG A 162 -8.11 9.92 -5.11
N GLU A 163 -6.87 9.68 -5.48
CA GLU A 163 -6.43 9.74 -6.87
C GLU A 163 -7.11 8.66 -7.74
N LEU A 164 -7.21 7.43 -7.24
CA LEU A 164 -7.87 6.35 -7.99
C LEU A 164 -9.36 6.64 -8.21
N LEU A 165 -10.06 7.23 -7.22
CA LEU A 165 -11.46 7.66 -7.39
C LEU A 165 -11.59 8.75 -8.45
N GLU A 166 -10.73 9.78 -8.43
CA GLU A 166 -10.72 10.85 -9.45
C GLU A 166 -10.41 10.32 -10.86
N LEU A 167 -9.61 9.25 -10.95
CA LEU A 167 -9.31 8.56 -12.21
C LEU A 167 -10.42 7.55 -12.63
N GLY A 168 -11.52 7.48 -11.87
CA GLY A 168 -12.70 6.69 -12.21
C GLY A 168 -12.57 5.20 -11.91
N PHE A 169 -11.76 4.81 -10.91
CA PHE A 169 -11.76 3.45 -10.38
C PHE A 169 -12.78 3.31 -9.25
N GLU A 170 -13.35 2.12 -9.08
CA GLU A 170 -14.01 1.76 -7.84
C GLU A 170 -12.98 1.24 -6.83
N VAL A 171 -13.01 1.75 -5.59
CA VAL A 171 -12.02 1.39 -4.59
C VAL A 171 -12.67 0.84 -3.33
N THR A 172 -12.28 -0.37 -2.94
CA THR A 172 -12.55 -0.95 -1.63
C THR A 172 -11.30 -0.84 -0.76
N VAL A 173 -11.39 -0.17 0.38
CA VAL A 173 -10.30 -0.13 1.36
C VAL A 173 -10.43 -1.28 2.35
N VAL A 174 -9.32 -2.00 2.60
CA VAL A 174 -9.26 -3.07 3.60
C VAL A 174 -8.80 -2.49 4.92
N LYS A 175 -9.76 -2.19 5.80
CA LYS A 175 -9.55 -1.38 7.02
C LYS A 175 -8.53 -1.96 8.01
N ASP A 176 -8.43 -3.28 8.13
CA ASP A 176 -7.52 -3.98 9.03
C ASP A 176 -6.23 -4.46 8.35
N ALA A 177 -6.06 -4.14 7.05
CA ALA A 177 -4.82 -4.32 6.30
C ALA A 177 -4.10 -2.99 6.05
N THR A 178 -4.33 -2.02 6.90
CA THR A 178 -3.64 -0.72 6.96
C THR A 178 -3.50 -0.27 8.42
N ALA A 179 -2.60 0.66 8.67
CA ALA A 179 -2.36 1.24 9.99
C ALA A 179 -1.90 2.70 9.87
N GLY A 180 -1.88 3.45 10.94
CA GLY A 180 -1.48 4.84 10.94
C GLY A 180 -0.65 5.21 12.17
N ALA A 181 0.13 6.28 12.04
CA ALA A 181 0.86 6.85 13.16
C ALA A 181 -0.09 7.56 14.13
N ARG A 182 0.27 7.56 15.41
CA ARG A 182 -0.37 8.37 16.45
C ARG A 182 0.40 9.67 16.62
N HIS A 183 -0.29 10.78 16.43
CA HIS A 183 0.30 12.09 16.73
C HIS A 183 0.15 12.37 18.24
N PRO A 184 1.21 12.79 18.95
CA PRO A 184 1.18 12.97 20.40
C PRO A 184 0.08 13.93 20.87
N GLU A 185 -0.20 14.97 20.10
CA GLU A 185 -1.17 16.03 20.46
C GLU A 185 -2.48 15.96 19.66
N LEU A 186 -2.42 15.54 18.39
CA LEU A 186 -3.56 15.64 17.46
C LEU A 186 -4.36 14.34 17.34
N GLY A 187 -3.87 13.24 17.91
CA GLY A 187 -4.60 12.00 18.00
C GLY A 187 -4.17 10.92 17.00
N ASP A 188 -5.10 10.03 16.69
CA ASP A 188 -4.84 8.77 16.00
C ASP A 188 -5.11 8.91 14.50
N GLY A 189 -4.02 8.86 13.70
CA GLY A 189 -4.09 8.96 12.24
C GLY A 189 -4.87 7.81 11.58
N TYR A 190 -4.83 6.61 12.15
CA TYR A 190 -5.62 5.48 11.65
C TYR A 190 -7.13 5.74 11.81
N LYS A 191 -7.58 6.22 12.98
CA LYS A 191 -8.99 6.57 13.21
C LYS A 191 -9.45 7.71 12.30
N ALA A 192 -8.61 8.72 12.09
CA ALA A 192 -8.89 9.80 11.16
C ALA A 192 -9.09 9.27 9.73
N ALA A 193 -8.22 8.35 9.28
CA ALA A 193 -8.35 7.72 7.98
C ALA A 193 -9.64 6.90 7.84
N LEU A 194 -10.05 6.16 8.87
CA LEU A 194 -11.30 5.38 8.82
C LEU A 194 -12.53 6.26 8.60
N VAL A 195 -12.55 7.46 9.18
CA VAL A 195 -13.62 8.45 8.94
C VAL A 195 -13.63 8.86 7.47
N ASN A 196 -12.47 9.20 6.92
CA ASN A 196 -12.34 9.61 5.52
C ASN A 196 -12.69 8.47 4.56
N PHE A 197 -12.22 7.25 4.82
CA PHE A 197 -12.56 6.07 4.03
C PHE A 197 -14.07 5.82 3.98
N GLY A 198 -14.76 5.98 5.12
CA GLY A 198 -16.20 5.84 5.20
C GLY A 198 -16.99 6.85 4.36
N TYR A 199 -16.41 8.02 4.09
CA TYR A 199 -17.02 9.03 3.21
C TYR A 199 -16.68 8.83 1.74
N MET A 200 -15.52 8.29 1.41
CA MET A 200 -15.00 8.32 0.04
C MET A 200 -15.02 6.98 -0.66
N ALA A 201 -14.61 5.91 0.02
CA ALA A 201 -14.45 4.60 -0.62
C ALA A 201 -15.79 4.00 -1.05
N ASN A 202 -15.79 3.23 -2.15
CA ASN A 202 -16.98 2.46 -2.57
C ASN A 202 -17.36 1.39 -1.53
N ALA A 203 -16.38 0.87 -0.81
CA ALA A 203 -16.59 0.01 0.36
C ALA A 203 -15.39 0.09 1.33
N VAL A 204 -15.66 -0.14 2.61
CA VAL A 204 -14.64 -0.32 3.66
C VAL A 204 -14.89 -1.67 4.29
N LEU A 205 -14.04 -2.65 3.99
CA LEU A 205 -14.21 -4.04 4.39
C LEU A 205 -13.05 -4.49 5.29
N SER A 206 -13.30 -5.54 6.07
CA SER A 206 -12.23 -6.28 6.74
C SER A 206 -11.55 -7.26 5.78
N THR A 207 -10.35 -7.70 6.13
CA THR A 207 -9.63 -8.76 5.40
C THR A 207 -10.52 -9.98 5.20
N ASN A 208 -11.20 -10.46 6.24
CA ASN A 208 -12.08 -11.65 6.15
C ASN A 208 -13.24 -11.47 5.16
N GLU A 209 -13.83 -10.29 5.08
CA GLU A 209 -14.88 -9.98 4.11
C GLU A 209 -14.35 -10.03 2.68
N VAL A 210 -13.17 -9.46 2.44
CA VAL A 210 -12.50 -9.48 1.13
C VAL A 210 -12.12 -10.92 0.74
N LEU A 211 -11.51 -11.69 1.64
CA LEU A 211 -11.17 -13.10 1.39
C LEU A 211 -12.41 -13.93 1.01
N SER A 212 -13.50 -13.71 1.73
CA SER A 212 -14.78 -14.37 1.45
C SER A 212 -15.36 -13.96 0.09
N ALA A 213 -15.20 -12.70 -0.31
CA ALA A 213 -15.65 -12.22 -1.62
C ALA A 213 -14.80 -12.80 -2.77
N MET A 214 -13.47 -12.82 -2.64
CA MET A 214 -12.56 -13.41 -3.63
C MET A 214 -12.84 -14.90 -3.89
N THR A 215 -13.22 -15.65 -2.85
CA THR A 215 -13.47 -17.09 -2.95
C THR A 215 -14.86 -17.43 -3.52
N ARG A 216 -15.88 -16.60 -3.24
CA ARG A 216 -17.26 -16.82 -3.71
C ARG A 216 -17.40 -16.69 -5.23
N THR A 217 -16.65 -15.80 -5.83
CA THR A 217 -16.72 -15.53 -7.28
C THR A 217 -16.27 -16.73 -8.12
N GLU A 218 -15.41 -17.61 -7.59
CA GLU A 218 -15.02 -18.85 -8.29
C GLU A 218 -16.11 -19.94 -8.26
N ARG A 219 -16.86 -20.03 -7.17
CA ARG A 219 -17.93 -21.05 -7.04
C ARG A 219 -19.16 -20.74 -7.91
N ALA A 220 -19.34 -19.49 -8.31
CA ALA A 220 -20.43 -19.06 -9.20
C ALA A 220 -20.08 -19.18 -10.69
N ALA A 221 -18.80 -19.38 -11.02
CA ALA A 221 -18.29 -19.49 -12.40
C ALA A 221 -17.94 -20.96 -12.81
N ALA A 222 -18.08 -21.91 -11.88
CA ALA A 222 -17.90 -23.35 -12.10
C ALA A 222 -19.26 -24.05 -12.14
#